data_6c41ce7933637d641fff579475098ee9
#
_entry.id   6c41ce7933637d641fff579475098ee9
#
_cell.length_a   1.000
_cell.length_b   1.000
_cell.length_c   1.000
_cell.angle_alpha   90.00
_cell.angle_beta   90.00
_cell.angle_gamma   90.00
#
_symmetry.space_group_name_H-M   'P 1'
#
loop_
_entity.id
_entity.type
_entity.pdbx_description
1 polymer ?
#
loop_
_entity_poly.entity_id
_entity_poly.type
_entity_poly.pdbx_seq_one_letter_code
_entity_poly.pdbx_strand_id
1 'polypeptide(L)'
;FTARHHRVAKDDCGFRCIADPDGLLLSSSEGQPFLVLNGTQTQSATVQNLLGDGAALRAAGVSRLRLSPCAQGFGQVLADFDAVMNHGAAPGERAAAWAGLGVPGPFSNGYARRAPGMAWSESAA
;
A
#
# COMPACT_ATOMS: atom_id res chain seq x y z
N PHE A 1 -18.63 9.56 1.09
CA PHE A 1 -17.69 10.10 2.10
C PHE A 1 -16.89 11.28 1.52
N THR A 2 -16.19 11.10 0.40
CA THR A 2 -15.36 12.14 -0.23
C THR A 2 -16.13 13.43 -0.52
N ALA A 3 -17.31 13.35 -1.13
CA ALA A 3 -18.15 14.52 -1.39
C ALA A 3 -18.49 15.27 -0.09
N ARG A 4 -18.84 14.56 0.99
CA ARG A 4 -19.12 15.14 2.29
C ARG A 4 -17.86 15.78 2.91
N HIS A 5 -16.71 15.13 2.79
CA HIS A 5 -15.43 15.69 3.26
C HIS A 5 -15.12 17.01 2.58
N HIS A 6 -15.29 17.07 1.26
CA HIS A 6 -15.07 18.30 0.47
C HIS A 6 -16.26 19.26 0.44
N ARG A 7 -17.34 18.98 1.21
CA ARG A 7 -18.54 19.81 1.30
C ARG A 7 -19.20 20.10 -0.04
N VAL A 8 -19.23 19.12 -0.92
CA VAL A 8 -19.90 19.20 -2.23
C VAL A 8 -21.07 18.23 -2.31
N ALA A 9 -22.01 18.47 -3.24
CA ALA A 9 -23.11 17.55 -3.47
C ALA A 9 -22.61 16.24 -4.08
N LYS A 10 -23.24 15.09 -3.74
CA LYS A 10 -22.85 13.77 -4.22
C LYS A 10 -22.86 13.69 -5.75
N ASP A 11 -23.87 14.29 -6.35
CA ASP A 11 -24.12 14.23 -7.81
C ASP A 11 -23.40 15.34 -8.59
N ASP A 12 -22.79 16.29 -7.87
CA ASP A 12 -21.98 17.38 -8.44
C ASP A 12 -20.67 17.53 -7.63
N CYS A 13 -19.95 16.43 -7.54
CA CYS A 13 -18.72 16.38 -6.73
C CYS A 13 -17.50 17.00 -7.42
N GLY A 14 -17.58 17.27 -8.73
CA GLY A 14 -16.46 17.83 -9.51
C GLY A 14 -15.17 17.00 -9.40
N PHE A 15 -15.27 15.69 -9.15
CA PHE A 15 -14.14 14.77 -8.96
C PHE A 15 -13.13 15.23 -7.89
N ARG A 16 -13.63 15.82 -6.79
CA ARG A 16 -12.78 16.33 -5.70
C ARG A 16 -11.81 15.32 -5.10
N CYS A 17 -12.05 14.01 -5.29
CA CYS A 17 -11.12 12.95 -4.91
C CYS A 17 -9.73 13.06 -5.60
N ILE A 18 -9.59 13.84 -6.66
CA ILE A 18 -8.29 14.14 -7.28
C ILE A 18 -7.37 14.90 -6.31
N ALA A 19 -7.92 15.65 -5.36
CA ALA A 19 -7.14 16.35 -4.35
C ALA A 19 -6.48 15.40 -3.32
N ASP A 20 -6.99 14.16 -3.23
CA ASP A 20 -6.51 13.13 -2.32
C ASP A 20 -6.09 11.88 -3.12
N PRO A 21 -4.98 11.95 -3.89
CA PRO A 21 -4.63 10.92 -4.86
C PRO A 21 -4.38 9.54 -4.24
N ASP A 22 -3.91 9.48 -3.00
CA ASP A 22 -3.75 8.24 -2.24
C ASP A 22 -4.96 7.94 -1.33
N GLY A 23 -6.01 8.78 -1.42
CA GLY A 23 -7.27 8.63 -0.70
C GLY A 23 -7.30 9.28 0.68
N LEU A 24 -8.48 9.25 1.30
CA LEU A 24 -8.76 9.84 2.61
C LEU A 24 -8.72 8.78 3.69
N LEU A 25 -7.87 8.96 4.70
CA LEU A 25 -7.81 8.09 5.86
C LEU A 25 -9.09 8.22 6.70
N LEU A 26 -9.69 7.09 7.00
CA LEU A 26 -10.76 6.94 7.97
C LEU A 26 -10.20 6.25 9.21
N SER A 27 -10.31 6.92 10.35
CA SER A 27 -9.92 6.36 11.64
C SER A 27 -11.13 5.85 12.42
N SER A 28 -10.90 4.91 13.33
CA SER A 28 -11.89 4.48 14.31
C SER A 28 -12.22 5.62 15.29
N SER A 29 -13.23 5.42 16.15
CA SER A 29 -13.55 6.34 17.24
C SER A 29 -12.41 6.52 18.25
N GLU A 30 -11.49 5.57 18.29
CA GLU A 30 -10.29 5.57 19.15
C GLU A 30 -9.07 6.20 18.47
N GLY A 31 -9.24 6.74 17.25
CA GLY A 31 -8.18 7.37 16.48
C GLY A 31 -7.26 6.40 15.74
N GLN A 32 -7.59 5.10 15.72
CA GLN A 32 -6.77 4.11 15.00
C GLN A 32 -7.03 4.16 13.50
N PRO A 33 -6.00 4.15 12.65
CA PRO A 33 -6.15 4.00 11.20
C PRO A 33 -6.94 2.73 10.87
N PHE A 34 -8.01 2.87 10.08
CA PHE A 34 -8.92 1.76 9.78
C PHE A 34 -9.03 1.47 8.28
N LEU A 35 -9.44 2.46 7.52
CA LEU A 35 -9.63 2.35 6.06
C LEU A 35 -9.09 3.59 5.36
N VAL A 36 -8.83 3.45 4.06
CA VAL A 36 -8.61 4.57 3.15
C VAL A 36 -9.70 4.55 2.09
N LEU A 37 -10.36 5.69 1.90
CA LEU A 37 -11.41 5.89 0.91
C LEU A 37 -10.83 6.66 -0.28
N ASN A 38 -10.61 5.96 -1.40
CA ASN A 38 -10.06 6.55 -2.61
C ASN A 38 -11.14 6.57 -3.70
N GLY A 39 -11.80 7.70 -3.88
CA GLY A 39 -12.94 7.81 -4.76
C GLY A 39 -14.06 6.86 -4.36
N THR A 40 -14.33 5.86 -5.18
CA THR A 40 -15.32 4.79 -4.93
C THR A 40 -14.70 3.54 -4.29
N GLN A 41 -13.38 3.49 -4.16
CA GLN A 41 -12.68 2.34 -3.59
C GLN A 41 -12.52 2.48 -2.09
N THR A 42 -12.69 1.36 -1.39
CA THR A 42 -12.36 1.21 0.02
C THR A 42 -11.14 0.31 0.13
N GLN A 43 -10.10 0.81 0.75
CA GLN A 43 -8.82 0.14 0.91
C GLN A 43 -8.49 -0.03 2.39
N SER A 44 -7.56 -0.92 2.71
CA SER A 44 -6.97 -1.01 4.05
C SER A 44 -6.19 0.26 4.37
N ALA A 45 -6.18 0.68 5.62
CA ALA A 45 -5.31 1.76 6.10
C ALA A 45 -3.83 1.36 6.10
N THR A 46 -3.53 0.06 6.09
CA THR A 46 -2.17 -0.45 5.91
C THR A 46 -1.95 -0.88 4.46
N VAL A 47 -0.75 -0.65 3.94
CA VAL A 47 -0.35 -1.05 2.60
C VAL A 47 0.33 -2.41 2.64
N GLN A 48 -0.23 -3.39 1.94
CA GLN A 48 0.40 -4.71 1.86
C GLN A 48 1.70 -4.62 1.07
N ASN A 49 2.80 -5.04 1.71
CA ASN A 49 4.13 -5.06 1.11
C ASN A 49 4.74 -6.46 1.23
N LEU A 50 4.96 -7.09 0.08
CA LEU A 50 5.52 -8.44 -0.04
C LEU A 50 6.89 -8.43 -0.74
N LEU A 51 7.60 -7.31 -0.73
CA LEU A 51 8.92 -7.20 -1.36
C LEU A 51 9.89 -8.28 -0.84
N GLY A 52 9.85 -8.54 0.46
CA GLY A 52 10.70 -9.54 1.10
C GLY A 52 10.23 -11.00 0.94
N ASP A 53 9.07 -11.22 0.33
CA ASP A 53 8.46 -12.56 0.25
C ASP A 53 8.62 -13.22 -1.14
N GLY A 54 9.51 -12.72 -1.98
CA GLY A 54 9.69 -13.17 -3.37
C GLY A 54 9.96 -14.67 -3.53
N ALA A 55 10.75 -15.26 -2.65
CA ALA A 55 11.03 -16.69 -2.68
C ALA A 55 9.76 -17.52 -2.36
N ALA A 56 9.02 -17.13 -1.33
CA ALA A 56 7.77 -17.79 -0.94
C ALA A 56 6.69 -17.65 -2.02
N LEU A 57 6.59 -16.49 -2.65
CA LEU A 57 5.65 -16.24 -3.75
C LEU A 57 5.98 -17.13 -4.95
N ARG A 58 7.24 -17.27 -5.34
CA ARG A 58 7.68 -18.18 -6.41
C ARG A 58 7.39 -19.64 -6.07
N ALA A 59 7.70 -20.07 -4.85
CA ALA A 59 7.41 -21.43 -4.40
C ALA A 59 5.91 -21.75 -4.42
N ALA A 60 5.06 -20.75 -4.18
CA ALA A 60 3.60 -20.86 -4.29
C ALA A 60 3.08 -20.80 -5.74
N GLY A 61 3.95 -20.69 -6.75
CA GLY A 61 3.57 -20.64 -8.17
C GLY A 61 3.08 -19.27 -8.65
N VAL A 62 3.33 -18.22 -7.89
CA VAL A 62 2.95 -16.85 -8.31
C VAL A 62 3.88 -16.40 -9.43
N SER A 63 3.31 -16.13 -10.60
CA SER A 63 4.05 -15.70 -11.80
C SER A 63 3.93 -14.21 -12.10
N ARG A 64 2.97 -13.52 -11.48
CA ARG A 64 2.74 -12.10 -11.70
C ARG A 64 2.33 -11.42 -10.40
N LEU A 65 2.86 -10.21 -10.18
CA LEU A 65 2.46 -9.32 -9.10
C LEU A 65 1.80 -8.08 -9.69
N ARG A 66 0.72 -7.63 -9.08
CA ARG A 66 0.15 -6.33 -9.35
C ARG A 66 0.60 -5.37 -8.26
N LEU A 67 1.24 -4.28 -8.67
CA LEU A 67 1.56 -3.17 -7.78
C LEU A 67 0.50 -2.09 -7.95
N SER A 68 -0.09 -1.64 -6.85
CA SER A 68 -1.03 -0.53 -6.85
C SER A 68 -0.24 0.78 -6.89
N PRO A 69 -0.56 1.69 -7.81
CA PRO A 69 0.13 2.97 -7.89
C PRO A 69 -0.17 3.84 -6.66
N CYS A 70 0.78 4.70 -6.31
CA CYS A 70 0.63 5.77 -5.34
C CYS A 70 1.10 7.09 -5.95
N ALA A 71 0.74 8.21 -5.32
CA ALA A 71 0.99 9.54 -5.86
C ALA A 71 2.48 9.88 -5.97
N GLN A 72 3.28 9.41 -5.02
CA GLN A 72 4.71 9.68 -4.95
C GLN A 72 5.51 8.39 -4.74
N GLY A 73 6.76 8.37 -5.19
CA GLY A 73 7.70 7.27 -4.97
C GLY A 73 7.41 5.99 -5.76
N PHE A 74 6.33 5.89 -6.54
CA PHE A 74 5.93 4.66 -7.22
C PHE A 74 6.98 4.13 -8.20
N GLY A 75 7.71 5.01 -8.87
CA GLY A 75 8.82 4.61 -9.75
C GLY A 75 9.91 3.83 -9.01
N GLN A 76 10.24 4.24 -7.78
CA GLN A 76 11.21 3.52 -6.95
C GLN A 76 10.64 2.18 -6.47
N VAL A 77 9.37 2.14 -6.09
CA VAL A 77 8.69 0.88 -5.72
C VAL A 77 8.77 -0.13 -6.87
N LEU A 78 8.47 0.30 -8.09
CA LEU A 78 8.60 -0.55 -9.30
C LEU A 78 10.01 -1.06 -9.49
N ALA A 79 11.01 -0.18 -9.42
CA ALA A 79 12.42 -0.55 -9.60
C ALA A 79 12.90 -1.55 -8.54
N ASP A 80 12.49 -1.38 -7.29
CA ASP A 80 12.86 -2.27 -6.19
C ASP A 80 12.19 -3.64 -6.33
N PHE A 81 10.91 -3.69 -6.69
CA PHE A 81 10.22 -4.94 -6.98
C PHE A 81 10.85 -5.66 -8.18
N ASP A 82 11.17 -4.94 -9.24
CA ASP A 82 11.84 -5.52 -10.40
C ASP A 82 13.21 -6.11 -10.03
N ALA A 83 14.03 -5.34 -9.31
CA ALA A 83 15.35 -5.78 -8.85
C ALA A 83 15.27 -7.06 -8.00
N VAL A 84 14.33 -7.12 -7.05
CA VAL A 84 14.19 -8.28 -6.15
C VAL A 84 13.54 -9.47 -6.85
N MET A 85 12.46 -9.24 -7.60
CA MET A 85 11.68 -10.35 -8.18
C MET A 85 12.30 -10.91 -9.44
N ASN A 86 12.91 -10.09 -10.28
CA ASN A 86 13.41 -10.49 -11.59
C ASN A 86 14.94 -10.62 -11.64
N HIS A 87 15.67 -9.89 -10.81
CA HIS A 87 17.13 -9.83 -10.87
C HIS A 87 17.83 -10.39 -9.62
N GLY A 88 17.08 -10.92 -8.66
CA GLY A 88 17.63 -11.62 -7.49
C GLY A 88 18.33 -10.70 -6.49
N ALA A 89 18.06 -9.38 -6.54
CA ALA A 89 18.60 -8.45 -5.55
C ALA A 89 18.02 -8.76 -4.16
N ALA A 90 18.82 -8.54 -3.11
CA ALA A 90 18.31 -8.66 -1.75
C ALA A 90 17.25 -7.56 -1.47
N PRO A 91 16.14 -7.89 -0.79
CA PRO A 91 15.14 -6.90 -0.42
C PRO A 91 15.72 -5.85 0.54
N GLY A 92 16.58 -6.24 1.48
CA GLY A 92 17.27 -5.34 2.41
C GLY A 92 16.32 -4.31 3.04
N GLU A 93 16.82 -3.10 3.23
CA GLU A 93 16.06 -1.98 3.79
C GLU A 93 15.33 -1.11 2.73
N ARG A 94 15.15 -1.63 1.51
CA ARG A 94 14.54 -0.88 0.40
C ARG A 94 13.19 -0.28 0.78
N ALA A 95 12.33 -1.08 1.41
CA ALA A 95 11.01 -0.62 1.83
C ALA A 95 11.08 0.49 2.90
N ALA A 96 12.09 0.52 3.75
CA ALA A 96 12.27 1.57 4.73
C ALA A 96 12.56 2.93 4.08
N ALA A 97 13.28 2.94 2.95
CA ALA A 97 13.57 4.15 2.21
C ALA A 97 12.33 4.78 1.53
N TRP A 98 11.28 4.00 1.28
CA TRP A 98 10.08 4.47 0.59
C TRP A 98 9.31 5.55 1.35
N ALA A 99 9.35 5.53 2.69
CA ALA A 99 8.72 6.56 3.52
C ALA A 99 9.28 7.96 3.19
N GLY A 100 10.59 8.06 2.96
CA GLY A 100 11.26 9.31 2.56
C GLY A 100 10.88 9.79 1.15
N LEU A 101 10.28 8.92 0.33
CA LEU A 101 9.82 9.22 -1.02
C LEU A 101 8.32 9.52 -1.09
N GLY A 102 7.63 9.55 0.04
CA GLY A 102 6.19 9.82 0.10
C GLY A 102 5.32 8.62 -0.26
N VAL A 103 5.87 7.40 -0.27
CA VAL A 103 5.05 6.19 -0.44
C VAL A 103 4.15 6.00 0.80
N PRO A 104 2.85 5.77 0.62
CA PRO A 104 1.93 5.57 1.73
C PRO A 104 2.32 4.38 2.63
N GLY A 105 2.06 4.52 3.91
CA GLY A 105 2.23 3.48 4.94
C GLY A 105 1.18 3.65 6.04
N PRO A 106 1.25 2.87 7.13
CA PRO A 106 2.24 1.84 7.42
C PRO A 106 2.08 0.58 6.57
N PHE A 107 3.15 -0.23 6.49
CA PHE A 107 3.12 -1.49 5.75
C PHE A 107 2.57 -2.64 6.59
N SER A 108 2.05 -3.66 5.90
CA SER A 108 1.61 -4.92 6.48
C SER A 108 1.96 -6.09 5.56
N ASN A 109 2.19 -7.27 6.16
CA ASN A 109 2.38 -8.52 5.45
C ASN A 109 1.81 -9.72 6.24
N GLY A 110 1.04 -9.44 7.28
CA GLY A 110 0.58 -10.45 8.23
C GLY A 110 -0.12 -11.63 7.57
N TYR A 111 -1.04 -11.42 6.65
CA TYR A 111 -1.75 -12.52 5.98
C TYR A 111 -0.82 -13.46 5.23
N ALA A 112 0.20 -12.94 4.54
CA ALA A 112 1.19 -13.78 3.86
C ALA A 112 2.01 -14.64 4.85
N ARG A 113 2.07 -14.23 6.11
CA ARG A 113 2.84 -14.88 7.18
C ARG A 113 1.97 -15.58 8.23
N ARG A 114 0.68 -15.79 7.93
CA ARG A 114 -0.31 -16.43 8.84
C ARG A 114 -0.43 -15.68 10.17
N ALA A 115 -0.27 -14.38 10.15
CA ALA A 115 -0.44 -13.46 11.28
C ALA A 115 -1.63 -12.51 11.02
N PRO A 116 -2.08 -11.73 12.02
CA PRO A 116 -3.11 -10.71 11.82
C PRO A 116 -2.80 -9.80 10.64
N GLY A 117 -3.80 -9.48 9.81
CA GLY A 117 -3.61 -8.82 8.52
C GLY A 117 -2.88 -7.48 8.58
N MET A 118 -3.04 -6.74 9.67
CA MET A 118 -2.36 -5.44 9.87
C MET A 118 -0.95 -5.57 10.46
N ALA A 119 -0.49 -6.78 10.79
CA ALA A 119 0.85 -7.00 11.32
C ALA A 119 1.90 -6.79 10.23
N TRP A 120 3.02 -6.22 10.64
CA TRP A 120 4.24 -6.16 9.85
C TRP A 120 5.31 -7.01 10.54
N SER A 121 5.99 -7.82 9.78
CA SER A 121 7.19 -8.53 10.23
C SER A 121 8.26 -8.43 9.15
N GLU A 122 9.48 -8.17 9.57
CA GLU A 122 10.62 -8.19 8.66
C GLU A 122 10.84 -9.58 8.09
N SER A 123 11.37 -9.65 6.88
CA SER A 123 11.77 -10.92 6.30
C SER A 123 12.86 -11.53 7.16
N ALA A 124 12.70 -12.79 7.55
CA ALA A 124 13.85 -13.54 8.04
C ALA A 124 14.90 -13.53 6.92
N ALA A 125 16.09 -13.09 7.26
CA ALA A 125 17.24 -13.05 6.36
C ALA A 125 17.58 -14.44 5.85
#